data_b1d444cde73d21e8dbab1c0e993e3886
#
_entry.id   b1d444cde73d21e8dbab1c0e993e3886
#
_cell.length_a   1.000
_cell.length_b   1.000
_cell.length_c   1.000
_cell.angle_alpha   90.00
_cell.angle_beta   90.00
_cell.angle_gamma   90.00
#
_symmetry.space_group_name_H-M   'P 1'
#
loop_
_entity.id
_entity.type
_entity.pdbx_description
1 polymer ?
#
loop_
_entity_poly.entity_id
_entity_poly.type
_entity_poly.pdbx_seq_one_letter_code
_entity_poly.pdbx_strand_id
1 'polypeptide(L)'
;MRHYEVVLLVHPDQSDQLSDMLKRYQDLVTKNGGNIHRVEDIGRLQLAYTIKDMHKAHYVLMNLECDGKTLSEIESSFEFNDSIMRHLVVRMTKAETSPSKLFLLHNKVAERKQIDPEIGDKGKTADQQDNMKLAENKDQDTNKDLAVKSETDLNESDTLILATQK
;
A
#
# COMPACT_ATOMS: atom_id res chain seq x y z
N MET A 1 -13.41 9.94 29.79
CA MET A 1 -12.88 9.00 28.78
C MET A 1 -13.68 9.12 27.51
N ARG A 2 -13.08 8.78 26.38
CA ARG A 2 -13.69 8.87 25.04
C ARG A 2 -13.34 7.61 24.26
N HIS A 3 -14.20 7.23 23.32
CA HIS A 3 -13.99 6.06 22.46
C HIS A 3 -13.23 6.45 21.19
N TYR A 4 -12.28 5.64 20.82
CA TYR A 4 -11.45 5.81 19.64
C TYR A 4 -11.31 4.51 18.88
N GLU A 5 -11.30 4.61 17.56
CA GLU A 5 -10.90 3.55 16.65
C GLU A 5 -9.53 3.90 16.08
N VAL A 6 -8.59 2.99 16.24
CA VAL A 6 -7.22 3.14 15.79
C VAL A 6 -6.93 2.11 14.73
N VAL A 7 -6.50 2.55 13.57
CA VAL A 7 -6.04 1.69 12.49
C VAL A 7 -4.54 1.83 12.36
N LEU A 8 -3.82 0.72 12.40
CA LEU A 8 -2.37 0.67 12.23
C LEU A 8 -2.03 -0.06 10.92
N LEU A 9 -1.11 0.52 10.17
CA LEU A 9 -0.44 -0.12 9.05
C LEU A 9 0.98 -0.46 9.47
N VAL A 10 1.23 -1.73 9.71
CA VAL A 10 2.51 -2.25 10.17
C VAL A 10 3.30 -2.80 9.00
N HIS A 11 4.61 -2.61 9.03
CA HIS A 11 5.52 -3.12 8.00
C HIS A 11 5.38 -4.66 7.89
N PRO A 12 5.25 -5.23 6.69
CA PRO A 12 4.97 -6.65 6.51
C PRO A 12 6.07 -7.55 7.08
N ASP A 13 7.32 -7.09 7.10
CA ASP A 13 8.47 -7.85 7.63
C ASP A 13 8.50 -7.88 9.17
N GLN A 14 7.76 -6.97 9.81
CA GLN A 14 7.65 -6.91 11.28
C GLN A 14 6.40 -7.61 11.82
N SER A 15 5.69 -8.38 10.98
CA SER A 15 4.47 -9.09 11.37
C SER A 15 4.70 -10.09 12.54
N ASP A 16 5.89 -10.65 12.65
CA ASP A 16 6.20 -11.62 13.71
C ASP A 16 6.28 -10.97 15.09
N GLN A 17 6.61 -9.67 15.17
CA GLN A 17 6.70 -8.90 16.42
C GLN A 17 5.38 -8.17 16.76
N LEU A 18 4.35 -8.34 15.90
CA LEU A 18 3.08 -7.63 16.03
C LEU A 18 2.41 -7.90 17.37
N SER A 19 2.38 -9.15 17.82
CA SER A 19 1.72 -9.53 19.08
C SER A 19 2.32 -8.83 20.29
N ASP A 20 3.65 -8.73 20.34
CA ASP A 20 4.35 -8.09 21.47
C ASP A 20 4.22 -6.55 21.41
N MET A 21 4.20 -6.01 20.21
CA MET A 21 3.93 -4.59 19.96
C MET A 21 2.52 -4.22 20.44
N LEU A 22 1.50 -5.00 20.07
CA LEU A 22 0.12 -4.76 20.46
C LEU A 22 -0.06 -4.88 21.99
N LYS A 23 0.57 -5.87 22.65
CA LYS A 23 0.54 -6.00 24.10
C LYS A 23 1.08 -4.74 24.78
N ARG A 24 2.19 -4.18 24.30
CA ARG A 24 2.76 -2.94 24.86
C ARG A 24 1.77 -1.77 24.79
N TYR A 25 1.06 -1.62 23.68
CA TYR A 25 0.04 -0.56 23.55
C TYR A 25 -1.18 -0.83 24.43
N GLN A 26 -1.61 -2.09 24.54
CA GLN A 26 -2.69 -2.49 25.43
C GLN A 26 -2.34 -2.19 26.90
N ASP A 27 -1.13 -2.54 27.32
CA ASP A 27 -0.63 -2.27 28.66
C ASP A 27 -0.58 -0.77 28.95
N LEU A 28 -0.16 0.04 27.99
CA LEU A 28 -0.10 1.50 28.13
C LEU A 28 -1.50 2.09 28.33
N VAL A 29 -2.49 1.65 27.54
CA VAL A 29 -3.89 2.06 27.72
C VAL A 29 -4.41 1.67 29.09
N THR A 30 -4.19 0.42 29.51
CA THR A 30 -4.70 -0.13 30.76
C THR A 30 -4.05 0.52 31.99
N LYS A 31 -2.73 0.76 31.97
CA LYS A 31 -1.99 1.45 33.02
C LYS A 31 -2.51 2.87 33.26
N ASN A 32 -2.93 3.54 32.22
CA ASN A 32 -3.51 4.89 32.29
C ASN A 32 -5.03 4.88 32.56
N GLY A 33 -5.58 3.72 32.97
CA GLY A 33 -6.98 3.57 33.33
C GLY A 33 -7.94 3.51 32.15
N GLY A 34 -7.44 3.34 30.95
CA GLY A 34 -8.25 3.13 29.74
C GLY A 34 -8.70 1.68 29.57
N ASN A 35 -9.61 1.46 28.64
CA ASN A 35 -10.15 0.14 28.29
C ASN A 35 -9.96 -0.17 26.83
N ILE A 36 -9.75 -1.45 26.50
CA ILE A 36 -9.71 -1.94 25.12
C ILE A 36 -10.92 -2.81 24.89
N HIS A 37 -11.73 -2.42 23.92
CA HIS A 37 -12.97 -3.09 23.60
C HIS A 37 -12.80 -4.16 22.53
N ARG A 38 -11.88 -3.91 21.57
CA ARG A 38 -11.66 -4.80 20.42
C ARG A 38 -10.25 -4.63 19.88
N VAL A 39 -9.64 -5.74 19.51
CA VAL A 39 -8.40 -5.78 18.73
C VAL A 39 -8.59 -6.80 17.62
N GLU A 40 -8.41 -6.37 16.38
CA GLU A 40 -8.51 -7.21 15.19
C GLU A 40 -7.20 -7.19 14.43
N ASP A 41 -6.64 -8.35 14.24
CA ASP A 41 -5.58 -8.61 13.28
C ASP A 41 -6.22 -9.02 11.97
N ILE A 42 -6.18 -8.13 10.98
CA ILE A 42 -6.78 -8.35 9.67
C ILE A 42 -5.80 -9.07 8.75
N GLY A 43 -4.51 -8.97 9.02
CA GLY A 43 -3.46 -9.59 8.23
C GLY A 43 -2.88 -8.67 7.15
N ARG A 44 -2.11 -9.29 6.27
CA ARG A 44 -1.39 -8.58 5.18
C ARG A 44 -2.32 -8.30 4.01
N LEU A 45 -2.55 -7.03 3.72
CA LEU A 45 -3.36 -6.58 2.59
C LEU A 45 -2.56 -5.69 1.64
N GLN A 46 -2.99 -5.68 0.39
CA GLN A 46 -2.44 -4.78 -0.62
C GLN A 46 -2.93 -3.35 -0.36
N LEU A 47 -2.01 -2.40 -0.44
CA LEU A 47 -2.29 -0.97 -0.35
C LEU A 47 -2.82 -0.44 -1.69
N ALA A 48 -3.66 0.58 -1.65
CA ALA A 48 -4.15 1.27 -2.85
C ALA A 48 -3.02 2.08 -3.54
N TYR A 49 -2.04 2.53 -2.78
CA TYR A 49 -0.84 3.21 -3.25
C TYR A 49 0.34 2.85 -2.33
N THR A 50 1.55 3.06 -2.80
CA THR A 50 2.76 2.75 -2.06
C THR A 50 2.96 3.69 -0.86
N ILE A 51 3.33 3.12 0.28
CA ILE A 51 3.69 3.84 1.49
C ILE A 51 5.07 3.35 1.93
N LYS A 52 6.06 4.26 2.06
CA LYS A 52 7.46 3.92 2.37
C LYS A 52 7.98 2.80 1.44
N ASP A 53 7.71 2.93 0.13
CA ASP A 53 8.08 1.99 -0.95
C ASP A 53 7.46 0.58 -0.85
N MET A 54 6.51 0.40 0.08
CA MET A 54 5.82 -0.87 0.27
C MET A 54 4.45 -0.87 -0.42
N HIS A 55 4.12 -1.98 -1.11
CA HIS A 55 2.83 -2.21 -1.77
C HIS A 55 1.84 -2.98 -0.90
N LYS A 56 2.30 -3.54 0.22
CA LYS A 56 1.50 -4.31 1.18
C LYS A 56 1.78 -3.83 2.59
N ALA A 57 0.80 -3.92 3.47
CA ALA A 57 0.96 -3.67 4.89
C ALA A 57 0.18 -4.69 5.71
N HIS A 58 0.57 -4.88 6.96
CA HIS A 58 -0.20 -5.63 7.93
C HIS A 58 -1.18 -4.68 8.61
N TYR A 59 -2.48 -4.95 8.48
CA TYR A 59 -3.54 -4.11 9.02
C TYR A 59 -3.97 -4.60 10.39
N VAL A 60 -3.99 -3.67 11.34
CA VAL A 60 -4.53 -3.90 12.69
C VAL A 60 -5.55 -2.82 12.99
N LEU A 61 -6.65 -3.22 13.59
CA LEU A 61 -7.70 -2.32 14.05
C LEU A 61 -7.92 -2.53 15.54
N MET A 62 -7.92 -1.44 16.30
CA MET A 62 -8.15 -1.44 17.75
C MET A 62 -9.25 -0.44 18.10
N ASN A 63 -10.18 -0.83 18.95
CA ASN A 63 -11.14 0.07 19.57
C ASN A 63 -10.83 0.18 21.06
N LEU A 64 -10.57 1.41 21.49
CA LEU A 64 -10.14 1.72 22.84
C LEU A 64 -10.92 2.89 23.43
N GLU A 65 -10.97 2.92 24.72
CA GLU A 65 -11.51 4.02 25.49
C GLU A 65 -10.43 4.57 26.42
N CYS A 66 -10.10 5.84 26.24
CA CYS A 66 -9.06 6.48 27.04
C CYS A 66 -9.30 7.99 27.20
N ASP A 67 -8.44 8.62 28.00
CA ASP A 67 -8.36 10.07 28.11
C ASP A 67 -7.49 10.67 27.00
N GLY A 68 -7.62 11.97 26.76
CA GLY A 68 -6.86 12.66 25.73
C GLY A 68 -5.34 12.64 25.95
N LYS A 69 -4.88 12.63 27.19
CA LYS A 69 -3.45 12.50 27.52
C LYS A 69 -2.89 11.15 27.11
N THR A 70 -3.61 10.07 27.46
CA THR A 70 -3.24 8.70 27.09
C THR A 70 -3.23 8.52 25.58
N LEU A 71 -4.20 9.13 24.87
CA LEU A 71 -4.24 9.09 23.41
C LEU A 71 -2.99 9.73 22.82
N SER A 72 -2.61 10.93 23.26
CA SER A 72 -1.42 11.63 22.77
C SER A 72 -0.12 10.85 23.04
N GLU A 73 -0.04 10.16 24.18
CA GLU A 73 1.10 9.29 24.51
C GLU A 73 1.18 8.08 23.58
N ILE A 74 0.03 7.49 23.24
CA ILE A 74 -0.05 6.38 22.29
C ILE A 74 0.33 6.84 20.89
N GLU A 75 -0.22 7.97 20.42
CA GLU A 75 0.11 8.54 19.10
C GLU A 75 1.61 8.84 18.98
N SER A 76 2.21 9.45 19.98
CA SER A 76 3.66 9.65 20.04
C SER A 76 4.43 8.32 19.97
N SER A 77 3.95 7.30 20.69
CA SER A 77 4.55 5.96 20.63
C SER A 77 4.46 5.31 19.25
N PHE A 78 3.41 5.61 18.47
CA PHE A 78 3.28 5.14 17.10
C PHE A 78 4.26 5.86 16.16
N GLU A 79 4.46 7.16 16.35
CA GLU A 79 5.39 7.96 15.53
C GLU A 79 6.85 7.54 15.72
N PHE A 80 7.23 7.17 16.93
CA PHE A 80 8.58 6.71 17.27
C PHE A 80 8.85 5.23 16.90
N ASN A 81 7.83 4.50 16.46
CA ASN A 81 7.98 3.10 16.11
C ASN A 81 8.12 2.93 14.59
N ASP A 82 9.34 2.62 14.14
CA ASP A 82 9.67 2.41 12.72
C ASP A 82 8.87 1.28 12.07
N SER A 83 8.39 0.31 12.86
CA SER A 83 7.52 -0.77 12.37
C SER A 83 6.16 -0.27 11.91
N ILE A 84 5.70 0.88 12.40
CA ILE A 84 4.43 1.48 12.00
C ILE A 84 4.67 2.40 10.79
N MET A 85 4.12 2.00 9.66
CA MET A 85 4.20 2.78 8.43
C MET A 85 3.27 4.00 8.48
N ARG A 86 2.07 3.79 9.00
CA ARG A 86 1.04 4.83 9.16
C ARG A 86 0.02 4.42 10.22
N HIS A 87 -0.55 5.39 10.90
CA HIS A 87 -1.68 5.20 11.81
C HIS A 87 -2.81 6.17 11.49
N LEU A 88 -4.01 5.83 11.87
CA LEU A 88 -5.20 6.66 11.80
C LEU A 88 -5.99 6.51 13.09
N VAL A 89 -6.34 7.61 13.73
CA VAL A 89 -7.18 7.64 14.93
C VAL A 89 -8.48 8.35 14.61
N VAL A 90 -9.59 7.68 14.85
CA VAL A 90 -10.93 8.20 14.63
C VAL A 90 -11.70 8.21 15.96
N ARG A 91 -12.29 9.35 16.31
CA ARG A 91 -13.14 9.44 17.51
C ARG A 91 -14.49 8.80 17.24
N MET A 92 -14.87 7.88 18.12
CA MET A 92 -16.15 7.18 18.07
C MET A 92 -17.12 7.74 19.07
N THR A 93 -18.42 7.59 18.82
CA THR A 93 -19.50 8.02 19.74
C THR A 93 -19.79 7.03 20.83
N LYS A 94 -19.51 5.75 20.59
CA LYS A 94 -19.76 4.62 21.50
C LYS A 94 -18.66 3.57 21.39
N ALA A 95 -18.60 2.68 22.38
CA ALA A 95 -17.77 1.49 22.31
C ALA A 95 -18.24 0.57 21.18
N GLU A 96 -17.30 0.12 20.36
CA GLU A 96 -17.58 -0.83 19.26
C GLU A 96 -16.88 -2.15 19.58
N THR A 97 -17.68 -3.22 19.76
CA THR A 97 -17.21 -4.56 20.09
C THR A 97 -17.48 -5.58 18.99
N SER A 98 -18.38 -5.22 18.05
CA SER A 98 -18.73 -6.10 16.93
C SER A 98 -17.59 -6.18 15.90
N PRO A 99 -17.41 -7.32 15.22
CA PRO A 99 -16.37 -7.47 14.21
C PRO A 99 -16.51 -6.43 13.09
N SER A 100 -15.37 -5.87 12.66
CA SER A 100 -15.36 -4.88 11.58
C SER A 100 -15.75 -5.53 10.23
N LYS A 101 -16.34 -4.72 9.35
CA LYS A 101 -16.66 -5.16 7.99
C LYS A 101 -15.40 -5.64 7.24
N LEU A 102 -14.28 -4.99 7.47
CA LEU A 102 -13.01 -5.35 6.82
C LEU A 102 -12.52 -6.72 7.29
N PHE A 103 -12.58 -7.00 8.59
CA PHE A 103 -12.24 -8.30 9.16
C PHE A 103 -13.13 -9.42 8.60
N LEU A 104 -14.46 -9.20 8.57
CA LEU A 104 -15.40 -10.16 8.04
C LEU A 104 -15.20 -10.45 6.54
N LEU A 105 -14.89 -9.42 5.75
CA LEU A 105 -14.61 -9.58 4.32
C LEU A 105 -13.31 -10.34 4.09
N HIS A 106 -12.27 -10.04 4.85
CA HIS A 106 -10.98 -10.72 4.73
C HIS A 106 -11.10 -12.21 5.07
N ASN A 107 -11.79 -12.55 6.17
CA ASN A 107 -11.99 -13.94 6.57
C ASN A 107 -12.80 -14.73 5.55
N LYS A 108 -13.87 -14.15 5.00
CA LYS A 108 -14.63 -14.79 3.91
C LYS A 108 -13.81 -15.06 2.66
N VAL A 109 -12.86 -14.15 2.32
CA VAL A 109 -11.96 -14.36 1.18
C VAL A 109 -10.91 -15.43 1.50
N ALA A 110 -10.40 -15.47 2.73
CA ALA A 110 -9.48 -16.50 3.18
C ALA A 110 -10.10 -17.89 3.18
N GLU A 111 -11.33 -18.03 3.67
CA GLU A 111 -12.10 -19.28 3.64
C GLU A 111 -12.33 -19.80 2.20
N ARG A 112 -12.71 -18.90 1.27
CA ARG A 112 -12.90 -19.28 -0.16
C ARG A 112 -11.61 -19.79 -0.81
N LYS A 113 -10.46 -19.19 -0.49
CA LYS A 113 -9.16 -19.64 -1.02
C LYS A 113 -8.72 -20.99 -0.49
N GLN A 114 -9.21 -21.42 0.67
CA GLN A 114 -8.93 -22.74 1.24
C GLN A 114 -9.79 -23.84 0.64
N ILE A 115 -11.01 -23.49 0.15
CA ILE A 115 -11.97 -24.45 -0.44
C ILE A 115 -11.64 -24.74 -1.91
N ASP A 116 -11.06 -23.77 -2.66
CA ASP A 116 -10.69 -23.92 -4.06
C ASP A 116 -9.24 -23.47 -4.31
N PRO A 117 -8.23 -24.32 -4.04
CA PRO A 117 -6.83 -23.98 -4.33
C PRO A 117 -6.52 -23.93 -5.84
N GLU A 118 -7.39 -24.45 -6.73
CA GLU A 118 -7.13 -24.57 -8.17
C GLU A 118 -7.65 -23.43 -9.06
N ILE A 119 -8.46 -22.48 -8.53
CA ILE A 119 -9.04 -21.40 -9.36
C ILE A 119 -8.16 -20.14 -9.40
N GLY A 120 -7.07 -20.09 -8.63
CA GLY A 120 -6.22 -18.90 -8.47
C GLY A 120 -5.25 -18.57 -9.61
N ASP A 121 -4.99 -19.48 -10.57
CA ASP A 121 -3.92 -19.30 -11.56
C ASP A 121 -4.28 -19.51 -13.04
N LYS A 122 -5.56 -19.59 -13.40
CA LYS A 122 -5.97 -19.74 -14.82
C LYS A 122 -6.59 -18.49 -15.46
N GLY A 123 -6.45 -17.32 -14.87
CA GLY A 123 -7.08 -16.08 -15.33
C GLY A 123 -6.21 -15.06 -16.06
N LYS A 124 -4.95 -15.37 -16.43
CA LYS A 124 -4.07 -14.38 -17.06
C LYS A 124 -3.26 -14.84 -18.28
N THR A 125 -3.64 -15.89 -18.97
CA THR A 125 -2.91 -16.32 -20.18
C THR A 125 -3.79 -16.61 -21.41
N ALA A 126 -5.03 -16.09 -21.48
CA ALA A 126 -5.90 -16.32 -22.64
C ALA A 126 -6.15 -15.09 -23.54
N ASP A 127 -5.73 -13.88 -23.17
CA ASP A 127 -6.05 -12.67 -23.94
C ASP A 127 -4.84 -12.01 -24.65
N GLN A 128 -3.68 -12.68 -24.76
CA GLN A 128 -2.53 -12.14 -25.49
C GLN A 128 -2.09 -12.95 -26.73
N GLN A 129 -2.79 -13.99 -27.13
CA GLN A 129 -2.41 -14.76 -28.34
C GLN A 129 -3.30 -14.53 -29.57
N ASP A 130 -4.42 -13.83 -29.46
CA ASP A 130 -5.29 -13.57 -30.63
C ASP A 130 -5.03 -12.23 -31.35
N ASN A 131 -4.13 -11.38 -30.83
CA ASN A 131 -3.79 -10.10 -31.49
C ASN A 131 -2.49 -10.12 -32.29
N MET A 132 -1.82 -11.27 -32.42
CA MET A 132 -0.57 -11.39 -33.19
C MET A 132 -0.71 -12.14 -34.50
N LYS A 133 -1.92 -12.56 -34.88
CA LYS A 133 -2.19 -13.24 -36.16
C LYS A 133 -2.95 -12.42 -37.22
N LEU A 134 -3.21 -11.14 -36.93
CA LEU A 134 -3.87 -10.24 -37.91
C LEU A 134 -2.97 -9.14 -38.48
N ALA A 135 -1.67 -9.15 -38.18
CA ALA A 135 -0.71 -8.16 -38.69
C ALA A 135 0.30 -8.69 -39.72
N GLU A 136 0.20 -9.96 -40.16
CA GLU A 136 1.16 -10.55 -41.11
C GLU A 136 0.62 -10.82 -42.53
N ASN A 137 -0.45 -10.15 -42.95
CA ASN A 137 -0.92 -10.28 -44.34
C ASN A 137 -1.39 -8.96 -44.97
N LYS A 138 -0.49 -7.96 -44.97
CA LYS A 138 -0.59 -6.82 -45.92
C LYS A 138 0.77 -6.15 -45.92
N ASP A 139 1.64 -6.53 -46.85
CA ASP A 139 2.62 -5.71 -47.53
C ASP A 139 3.52 -6.60 -48.36
N GLN A 140 2.94 -7.12 -49.44
CA GLN A 140 3.63 -7.46 -50.67
C GLN A 140 2.82 -6.81 -51.79
N ASP A 141 3.20 -5.62 -52.18
CA ASP A 141 3.32 -5.14 -53.54
C ASP A 141 3.53 -3.64 -53.49
N THR A 142 4.66 -3.24 -53.88
CA THR A 142 5.05 -2.18 -54.83
C THR A 142 6.42 -1.67 -54.46
N ASN A 143 7.38 -2.34 -55.07
CA ASN A 143 8.72 -1.81 -55.27
C ASN A 143 8.71 -1.16 -56.65
N LYS A 144 9.03 0.13 -56.75
CA LYS A 144 9.87 0.68 -57.83
C LYS A 144 9.91 2.21 -57.77
N ASP A 145 11.14 2.65 -57.90
CA ASP A 145 11.58 3.95 -58.39
C ASP A 145 11.48 5.16 -57.44
N LEU A 146 12.57 5.63 -56.92
CA LEU A 146 13.50 6.60 -57.53
C LEU A 146 14.58 6.99 -56.51
N ALA A 147 15.76 6.71 -56.95
CA ALA A 147 17.01 7.25 -56.44
C ALA A 147 17.13 8.76 -56.68
N VAL A 148 18.07 9.37 -55.97
CA VAL A 148 18.94 10.49 -56.39
C VAL A 148 18.85 11.77 -55.57
N LYS A 149 20.05 12.03 -55.00
CA LYS A 149 20.69 13.32 -54.66
C LYS A 149 20.21 14.03 -53.39
N SER A 150 21.07 14.59 -52.60
CA SER A 150 22.48 15.01 -52.52
C SER A 150 22.62 15.69 -51.19
N GLU A 151 23.62 15.33 -50.36
CA GLU A 151 24.86 16.08 -50.11
C GLU A 151 24.71 17.55 -49.73
N THR A 152 25.47 17.83 -48.63
CA THR A 152 26.13 19.09 -48.29
C THR A 152 25.27 20.06 -47.48
N ASP A 153 25.71 20.69 -46.43
CA ASP A 153 26.98 21.16 -45.90
C ASP A 153 26.75 21.59 -44.44
N LEU A 154 27.60 21.21 -43.51
CA LEU A 154 28.68 21.98 -42.89
C LEU A 154 28.30 23.34 -42.23
N ASN A 155 28.62 23.42 -41.02
CA ASN A 155 29.61 24.31 -40.40
C ASN A 155 29.08 25.29 -39.36
N GLU A 156 29.71 25.16 -38.22
CA GLU A 156 30.46 26.19 -37.45
C GLU A 156 29.64 27.41 -37.02
N SER A 157 29.70 27.76 -35.83
CA SER A 157 30.74 28.37 -35.01
C SER A 157 30.13 28.78 -33.69
N ASP A 158 30.70 28.39 -32.57
CA ASP A 158 31.74 29.10 -31.87
C ASP A 158 31.29 30.31 -31.05
N THR A 159 31.75 30.23 -29.87
CA THR A 159 32.36 31.25 -28.99
C THR A 159 31.46 32.01 -28.01
N LEU A 160 31.74 31.69 -26.79
CA LEU A 160 32.39 32.54 -25.74
C LEU A 160 31.55 33.67 -25.12
N ILE A 161 31.71 33.75 -23.86
CA ILE A 161 32.03 34.85 -22.94
C ILE A 161 31.22 34.68 -21.67
N LEU A 162 31.77 34.12 -20.63
CA LEU A 162 32.67 34.63 -19.60
C LEU A 162 32.13 35.84 -18.83
N ALA A 163 32.03 35.62 -17.54
CA ALA A 163 32.34 36.51 -16.42
C ALA A 163 31.34 37.62 -16.08
N THR A 164 30.95 37.77 -14.87
CA THR A 164 31.55 38.54 -13.81
C THR A 164 30.51 39.01 -12.79
N GLN A 165 30.75 38.61 -11.58
CA GLN A 165 30.68 39.38 -10.31
C GLN A 165 29.52 40.35 -10.07
N LYS A 166 28.72 40.10 -9.07
CA LYS A 166 28.87 40.77 -7.78
C LYS A 166 27.94 40.10 -6.78
#